data_5dc599cb25d132623dc74e21629f23e5
#
_entry.id   5dc599cb25d132623dc74e21629f23e5
#
_cell.length_a   1.000
_cell.length_b   1.000
_cell.length_c   1.000
_cell.angle_alpha   90.00
_cell.angle_beta   90.00
_cell.angle_gamma   90.00
#
_symmetry.space_group_name_H-M   'P 1'
#
loop_
_entity.id
_entity.type
_entity.pdbx_description
1 polymer ?
#
loop_
_entity_poly.entity_id
_entity_poly.type
_entity_poly.pdbx_seq_one_letter_code
_entity_poly.pdbx_strand_id
1 'polypeptide(L)'
;MKINIITAVAPVNIAVIKYWGKRNEDLILPVNDSISVTLSKKEMCAKTSVACSEYFERDRMWLNGKEQDMQTPRLQRCIAELKKRGKNTKVKNFHLHICSENNFPTAAGLASSAAGFACLVKALSALYEVEGDLSEIARQGSGSASRSIYGGFVHWTAGINKDGSDSIAQQIAPKEHWPEMRAIILVVNASKKEVSSTKGMQLSVITSSLLNYRTSNIVPARVKSIKSNIRKDFETFC
;
A
#
# COMPACT_ATOMS: atom_id res chain seq x y z
N MET A 1 -4.99 20.73 27.61
CA MET A 1 -4.99 20.48 26.15
C MET A 1 -4.88 18.97 25.94
N LYS A 2 -5.89 18.32 25.35
CA LYS A 2 -5.84 16.87 25.12
C LYS A 2 -5.51 16.64 23.64
N ILE A 3 -4.38 15.98 23.38
CA ILE A 3 -3.95 15.58 22.04
C ILE A 3 -3.97 14.05 22.03
N ASN A 4 -4.70 13.45 21.08
CA ASN A 4 -4.68 12.02 20.84
C ASN A 4 -3.63 11.73 19.77
N ILE A 5 -2.69 10.83 20.06
CA ILE A 5 -1.60 10.47 19.15
C ILE A 5 -1.59 8.95 18.96
N ILE A 6 -1.60 8.54 17.71
CA ILE A 6 -1.43 7.13 17.31
C ILE A 6 -0.24 7.03 16.38
N THR A 7 0.64 6.07 16.64
CA THR A 7 1.78 5.77 15.78
C THR A 7 1.68 4.36 15.24
N ALA A 8 1.90 4.22 13.94
CA ALA A 8 1.98 2.93 13.26
C ALA A 8 3.31 2.79 12.53
N VAL A 9 3.69 1.54 12.23
CA VAL A 9 4.86 1.18 11.42
C VAL A 9 4.40 0.16 10.37
N ALA A 10 4.72 0.41 9.11
CA ALA A 10 4.45 -0.51 8.04
C ALA A 10 5.72 -0.74 7.18
N PRO A 11 6.09 -2.00 6.91
CA PRO A 11 7.22 -2.32 6.05
C PRO A 11 6.85 -2.18 4.57
N VAL A 12 7.88 -2.12 3.72
CA VAL A 12 7.71 -2.27 2.27
C VAL A 12 7.36 -3.71 1.91
N ASN A 13 6.79 -3.92 0.74
CA ASN A 13 6.58 -5.24 0.17
C ASN A 13 7.29 -5.36 -1.19
N ILE A 14 7.75 -6.57 -1.52
CA ILE A 14 8.33 -6.91 -2.81
C ILE A 14 7.38 -7.85 -3.53
N ALA A 15 6.87 -7.42 -4.68
CA ALA A 15 5.96 -8.23 -5.47
C ALA A 15 6.74 -9.24 -6.33
N VAL A 16 6.34 -10.51 -6.28
CA VAL A 16 6.79 -11.59 -7.18
C VAL A 16 5.87 -11.68 -8.40
N ILE A 17 4.57 -11.40 -8.24
CA ILE A 17 3.67 -11.10 -9.34
C ILE A 17 3.34 -9.61 -9.28
N LYS A 18 3.90 -8.85 -10.23
CA LYS A 18 3.83 -7.38 -10.22
C LYS A 18 2.43 -6.85 -10.50
N TYR A 19 2.01 -5.89 -9.68
CA TYR A 19 0.97 -4.94 -10.03
C TYR A 19 1.54 -3.96 -11.06
N TRP A 20 0.99 -3.97 -12.28
CA TRP A 20 1.35 -3.04 -13.32
C TRP A 20 0.17 -2.82 -14.26
N GLY A 21 -0.33 -1.59 -14.29
CA GLY A 21 -1.52 -1.20 -15.04
C GLY A 21 -2.78 -1.13 -14.17
N LYS A 22 -3.65 -0.18 -14.51
CA LYS A 22 -4.93 0.05 -13.86
C LYS A 22 -6.05 0.03 -14.90
N ARG A 23 -7.18 -0.58 -14.54
CA ARG A 23 -8.44 -0.51 -15.29
C ARG A 23 -9.33 0.67 -14.83
N ASN A 24 -9.03 1.23 -13.64
CA ASN A 24 -9.65 2.45 -13.12
C ASN A 24 -8.60 3.22 -12.32
N GLU A 25 -8.34 4.47 -12.72
CA GLU A 25 -7.32 5.33 -12.11
C GLU A 25 -7.79 5.93 -10.78
N ASP A 26 -9.07 6.28 -10.66
CA ASP A 26 -9.63 6.93 -9.47
C ASP A 26 -9.71 5.98 -8.29
N LEU A 27 -10.24 4.80 -8.52
CA LEU A 27 -10.35 3.75 -7.51
C LEU A 27 -9.07 2.91 -7.38
N ILE A 28 -8.08 3.15 -8.22
CA ILE A 28 -6.81 2.39 -8.30
C ILE A 28 -7.08 0.89 -8.44
N LEU A 29 -7.99 0.52 -9.35
CA LEU A 29 -8.28 -0.88 -9.64
C LEU A 29 -7.26 -1.43 -10.64
N PRO A 30 -6.59 -2.53 -10.31
CA PRO A 30 -5.54 -3.09 -11.17
C PRO A 30 -6.13 -3.87 -12.35
N VAL A 31 -5.32 -4.06 -13.39
CA VAL A 31 -5.68 -4.92 -14.52
C VAL A 31 -5.41 -6.41 -14.26
N ASN A 32 -4.65 -6.73 -13.21
CA ASN A 32 -4.31 -8.11 -12.85
C ASN A 32 -4.07 -8.26 -11.35
N ASP A 33 -4.24 -9.48 -10.87
CA ASP A 33 -3.85 -9.89 -9.51
C ASP A 33 -2.36 -9.71 -9.28
N SER A 34 -1.98 -9.55 -8.02
CA SER A 34 -0.57 -9.47 -7.64
C SER A 34 -0.29 -10.19 -6.34
N ILE A 35 0.91 -10.75 -6.22
CA ILE A 35 1.39 -11.41 -4.99
C ILE A 35 2.70 -10.75 -4.57
N SER A 36 2.86 -10.51 -3.28
CA SER A 36 4.08 -9.95 -2.70
C SER A 36 4.46 -10.62 -1.39
N VAL A 37 5.74 -10.47 -1.05
CA VAL A 37 6.26 -10.76 0.28
C VAL A 37 6.46 -9.45 1.01
N THR A 38 5.93 -9.35 2.23
CA THR A 38 6.09 -8.18 3.10
C THR A 38 7.41 -8.32 3.86
N LEU A 39 8.27 -7.31 3.75
CA LEU A 39 9.60 -7.32 4.36
C LEU A 39 9.54 -7.07 5.87
N SER A 40 10.70 -7.15 6.53
CA SER A 40 10.81 -6.90 7.96
C SER A 40 10.63 -5.42 8.30
N LYS A 41 9.75 -5.13 9.26
CA LYS A 41 9.60 -3.78 9.80
C LYS A 41 10.82 -3.26 10.55
N LYS A 42 11.81 -4.13 10.85
CA LYS A 42 13.07 -3.74 11.51
C LYS A 42 14.09 -3.15 10.53
N GLU A 43 13.90 -3.37 9.23
CA GLU A 43 14.85 -2.97 8.20
C GLU A 43 14.33 -1.79 7.37
N MET A 44 13.33 -2.03 6.52
CA MET A 44 12.82 -1.01 5.60
C MET A 44 11.34 -0.76 5.87
N CYS A 45 11.04 0.36 6.51
CA CYS A 45 9.67 0.69 6.91
C CYS A 45 9.38 2.19 6.83
N ALA A 46 8.10 2.51 6.76
CA ALA A 46 7.55 3.82 7.09
C ALA A 46 7.06 3.81 8.53
N LYS A 47 7.24 4.92 9.23
CA LYS A 47 6.65 5.20 10.54
C LYS A 47 5.78 6.43 10.41
N THR A 48 4.51 6.34 10.78
CA THR A 48 3.58 7.46 10.72
C THR A 48 2.93 7.67 12.08
N SER A 49 3.05 8.88 12.59
CA SER A 49 2.33 9.37 13.77
C SER A 49 1.22 10.30 13.32
N VAL A 50 0.01 10.04 13.76
CA VAL A 50 -1.16 10.89 13.54
C VAL A 50 -1.60 11.45 14.87
N ALA A 51 -1.63 12.77 14.96
CA ALA A 51 -2.17 13.50 16.09
C ALA A 51 -3.49 14.16 15.69
N CYS A 52 -4.48 14.20 16.58
CA CYS A 52 -5.69 15.01 16.40
C CYS A 52 -6.03 15.78 17.67
N SER A 53 -6.58 16.98 17.48
CA SER A 53 -6.99 17.85 18.56
C SER A 53 -8.03 18.88 18.07
N GLU A 54 -8.93 19.25 18.96
CA GLU A 54 -9.86 20.39 18.73
C GLU A 54 -9.15 21.76 18.63
N TYR A 55 -7.90 21.84 19.13
CA TYR A 55 -7.09 23.05 19.11
C TYR A 55 -6.23 23.21 17.85
N PHE A 56 -6.23 22.23 16.95
CA PHE A 56 -5.54 22.40 15.67
C PHE A 56 -6.41 23.23 14.73
N GLU A 57 -5.81 24.23 14.10
CA GLU A 57 -6.52 25.17 13.22
C GLU A 57 -6.78 24.58 11.82
N ARG A 58 -5.93 23.64 11.37
CA ARG A 58 -6.02 23.00 10.05
C ARG A 58 -5.30 21.66 10.02
N ASP A 59 -5.63 20.84 9.01
CA ASP A 59 -4.91 19.62 8.72
C ASP A 59 -3.51 19.93 8.17
N ARG A 60 -2.49 19.22 8.64
CA ARG A 60 -1.10 19.35 8.18
C ARG A 60 -0.43 17.99 8.09
N MET A 61 0.48 17.85 7.13
CA MET A 61 1.27 16.62 6.96
C MET A 61 2.74 16.96 6.68
N TRP A 62 3.64 16.15 7.26
CA TRP A 62 5.06 16.19 6.99
C TRP A 62 5.56 14.82 6.56
N LEU A 63 6.40 14.78 5.54
CA LEU A 63 7.11 13.58 5.11
C LEU A 63 8.62 13.86 5.18
N ASN A 64 9.33 13.08 6.02
CA ASN A 64 10.76 13.26 6.27
C ASN A 64 11.09 14.73 6.62
N GLY A 65 10.34 15.35 7.50
CA GLY A 65 10.48 16.73 7.96
C GLY A 65 10.02 17.83 6.98
N LYS A 66 9.59 17.47 5.76
CA LYS A 66 9.09 18.45 4.77
C LYS A 66 7.56 18.45 4.72
N GLU A 67 6.96 19.64 4.85
CA GLU A 67 5.51 19.79 4.76
C GLU A 67 5.01 19.37 3.37
N GLN A 68 3.88 18.68 3.34
CA GLN A 68 3.24 18.14 2.16
C GLN A 68 1.85 18.73 1.98
N ASP A 69 1.37 18.78 0.75
CA ASP A 69 0.01 19.19 0.44
C ASP A 69 -1.00 18.11 0.91
N MET A 70 -1.89 18.54 1.82
CA MET A 70 -2.98 17.69 2.32
C MET A 70 -4.11 17.49 1.29
N GLN A 71 -4.18 18.32 0.24
CA GLN A 71 -5.30 18.30 -0.72
C GLN A 71 -5.10 17.26 -1.84
N THR A 72 -4.07 16.41 -1.75
CA THR A 72 -3.89 15.36 -2.75
C THR A 72 -5.09 14.40 -2.75
N PRO A 73 -5.70 14.11 -3.93
CA PRO A 73 -6.96 13.32 -4.00
C PRO A 73 -6.86 11.95 -3.32
N ARG A 74 -5.70 11.29 -3.40
CA ARG A 74 -5.48 9.98 -2.78
C ARG A 74 -5.49 10.04 -1.26
N LEU A 75 -4.86 11.05 -0.69
CA LEU A 75 -4.83 11.27 0.76
C LEU A 75 -6.22 11.56 1.29
N GLN A 76 -6.92 12.49 0.62
CA GLN A 76 -8.26 12.90 1.01
C GLN A 76 -9.26 11.73 0.95
N ARG A 77 -9.19 10.87 -0.09
CA ARG A 77 -10.05 9.69 -0.17
C ARG A 77 -9.82 8.73 1.00
N CYS A 78 -8.57 8.43 1.34
CA CYS A 78 -8.26 7.56 2.48
C CYS A 78 -8.79 8.14 3.79
N ILE A 79 -8.59 9.43 4.05
CA ILE A 79 -9.05 10.10 5.28
C ILE A 79 -10.58 10.10 5.33
N ALA A 80 -11.25 10.47 4.24
CA ALA A 80 -12.71 10.52 4.17
C ALA A 80 -13.35 9.15 4.42
N GLU A 81 -12.83 8.08 3.79
CA GLU A 81 -13.35 6.74 3.96
C GLU A 81 -13.11 6.20 5.38
N LEU A 82 -11.95 6.51 5.98
CA LEU A 82 -11.68 6.15 7.37
C LEU A 82 -12.56 6.92 8.36
N LYS A 83 -12.78 8.21 8.13
CA LYS A 83 -13.74 9.01 8.93
C LYS A 83 -15.16 8.44 8.82
N LYS A 84 -15.59 8.07 7.61
CA LYS A 84 -16.92 7.49 7.35
C LYS A 84 -17.12 6.18 8.11
N ARG A 85 -16.17 5.24 8.01
CA ARG A 85 -16.24 3.89 8.65
C ARG A 85 -15.95 3.91 10.15
N GLY A 86 -15.29 4.95 10.65
CA GLY A 86 -14.86 5.01 12.05
C GLY A 86 -16.02 5.05 13.05
N LYS A 87 -15.86 4.41 14.19
CA LYS A 87 -16.80 4.39 15.31
C LYS A 87 -16.56 5.54 16.29
N ASN A 88 -15.33 6.06 16.37
CA ASN A 88 -14.96 7.14 17.27
C ASN A 88 -15.44 8.49 16.75
N THR A 89 -16.68 8.85 17.06
CA THR A 89 -17.30 10.11 16.63
C THR A 89 -16.69 11.36 17.24
N LYS A 90 -16.05 11.24 18.41
CA LYS A 90 -15.48 12.37 19.16
C LYS A 90 -14.35 13.08 18.41
N VAL A 91 -13.56 12.34 17.64
CA VAL A 91 -12.38 12.88 16.95
C VAL A 91 -12.59 13.09 15.45
N LYS A 92 -13.76 12.72 14.90
CA LYS A 92 -14.00 12.83 13.44
C LYS A 92 -13.90 14.27 12.90
N ASN A 93 -14.27 15.25 13.71
CA ASN A 93 -14.27 16.66 13.32
C ASN A 93 -12.97 17.39 13.70
N PHE A 94 -12.05 16.72 14.40
CA PHE A 94 -10.79 17.33 14.76
C PHE A 94 -9.84 17.36 13.57
N HIS A 95 -9.03 18.42 13.52
CA HIS A 95 -7.94 18.49 12.56
C HIS A 95 -6.80 17.52 12.88
N LEU A 96 -6.11 17.10 11.83
CA LEU A 96 -5.04 16.11 11.86
C LEU A 96 -3.69 16.77 11.64
N HIS A 97 -2.72 16.39 12.46
CA HIS A 97 -1.29 16.59 12.17
C HIS A 97 -0.65 15.22 11.95
N ILE A 98 -0.08 15.00 10.76
CA ILE A 98 0.45 13.73 10.32
C ILE A 98 1.95 13.88 10.09
N CYS A 99 2.76 13.13 10.83
CA CYS A 99 4.21 13.04 10.62
C CYS A 99 4.56 11.66 10.12
N SER A 100 5.15 11.56 8.93
CA SER A 100 5.57 10.31 8.31
C SER A 100 7.05 10.33 7.97
N GLU A 101 7.75 9.25 8.30
CA GLU A 101 9.17 9.08 8.05
C GLU A 101 9.44 7.73 7.40
N ASN A 102 10.34 7.71 6.43
CA ASN A 102 10.88 6.48 5.85
C ASN A 102 12.35 6.34 6.27
N ASN A 103 12.75 5.16 6.71
CA ASN A 103 14.15 4.87 7.01
C ASN A 103 14.95 4.40 5.78
N PHE A 104 14.43 4.64 4.57
CA PHE A 104 15.04 4.28 3.29
C PHE A 104 14.79 5.40 2.25
N PRO A 105 15.57 5.47 1.16
CA PRO A 105 15.43 6.52 0.14
C PRO A 105 14.04 6.50 -0.52
N THR A 106 13.32 7.61 -0.43
CA THR A 106 11.93 7.76 -0.94
C THR A 106 11.80 7.68 -2.46
N ALA A 107 12.87 7.88 -3.20
CA ALA A 107 12.85 7.99 -4.66
C ALA A 107 13.40 6.76 -5.40
N ALA A 108 14.08 5.85 -4.72
CA ALA A 108 14.85 4.75 -5.31
C ALA A 108 13.99 3.56 -5.82
N GLY A 109 12.71 3.76 -6.10
CA GLY A 109 11.84 2.69 -6.59
C GLY A 109 11.42 1.66 -5.53
N LEU A 110 11.70 1.90 -4.28
CA LEU A 110 11.50 1.00 -3.13
C LEU A 110 10.07 1.04 -2.56
N ALA A 111 9.08 1.32 -3.39
CA ALA A 111 7.66 1.29 -2.99
C ALA A 111 7.34 2.12 -1.72
N SER A 112 7.99 3.29 -1.54
CA SER A 112 7.78 4.17 -0.39
C SER A 112 6.31 4.54 -0.19
N SER A 113 5.56 4.74 -1.28
CA SER A 113 4.11 5.00 -1.21
C SER A 113 3.32 3.81 -0.66
N ALA A 114 3.79 2.56 -0.85
CA ALA A 114 3.13 1.37 -0.31
C ALA A 114 3.22 1.35 1.21
N ALA A 115 4.41 1.48 1.77
CA ALA A 115 4.61 1.51 3.21
C ALA A 115 3.97 2.76 3.83
N GLY A 116 4.12 3.94 3.21
CA GLY A 116 3.57 5.20 3.71
C GLY A 116 2.05 5.18 3.83
N PHE A 117 1.32 4.80 2.77
CA PHE A 117 -0.15 4.72 2.83
C PHE A 117 -0.66 3.59 3.71
N ALA A 118 0.01 2.43 3.74
CA ALA A 118 -0.37 1.36 4.67
C ALA A 118 -0.22 1.80 6.12
N CYS A 119 0.88 2.49 6.43
CA CYS A 119 1.16 3.04 7.75
C CYS A 119 0.14 4.09 8.17
N LEU A 120 -0.15 5.04 7.27
CA LEU A 120 -1.15 6.09 7.46
C LEU A 120 -2.55 5.50 7.73
N VAL A 121 -3.00 4.58 6.86
CA VAL A 121 -4.31 3.93 7.00
C VAL A 121 -4.39 3.17 8.32
N LYS A 122 -3.32 2.49 8.73
CA LYS A 122 -3.29 1.77 10.01
C LYS A 122 -3.36 2.72 11.22
N ALA A 123 -2.62 3.84 11.19
CA ALA A 123 -2.67 4.83 12.26
C ALA A 123 -4.04 5.51 12.37
N LEU A 124 -4.61 5.93 11.23
CA LEU A 124 -5.94 6.55 11.18
C LEU A 124 -7.06 5.55 11.54
N SER A 125 -6.94 4.27 11.13
CA SER A 125 -7.92 3.27 11.51
C SER A 125 -7.99 3.06 13.02
N ALA A 126 -6.85 3.08 13.69
CA ALA A 126 -6.80 3.00 15.15
C ALA A 126 -7.36 4.28 15.82
N LEU A 127 -7.07 5.47 15.25
CA LEU A 127 -7.58 6.74 15.76
C LEU A 127 -9.12 6.82 15.67
N TYR A 128 -9.67 6.41 14.53
CA TYR A 128 -11.12 6.45 14.26
C TYR A 128 -11.85 5.18 14.69
N GLU A 129 -11.14 4.17 15.20
CA GLU A 129 -11.72 2.87 15.60
C GLU A 129 -12.45 2.20 14.43
N VAL A 130 -11.76 2.09 13.27
CA VAL A 130 -12.26 1.41 12.08
C VAL A 130 -11.99 -0.08 12.18
N GLU A 131 -13.01 -0.88 12.04
CA GLU A 131 -12.93 -2.35 12.01
C GLU A 131 -13.02 -2.90 10.57
N GLY A 132 -12.65 -4.18 10.42
CA GLY A 132 -12.74 -4.91 9.16
C GLY A 132 -11.50 -4.73 8.25
N ASP A 133 -11.68 -5.00 6.96
CA ASP A 133 -10.60 -4.95 5.98
C ASP A 133 -10.22 -3.51 5.64
N LEU A 134 -8.92 -3.22 5.80
CA LEU A 134 -8.32 -1.92 5.50
C LEU A 134 -7.64 -1.89 4.13
N SER A 135 -7.50 -3.04 3.47
CA SER A 135 -6.73 -3.13 2.23
C SER A 135 -7.38 -2.36 1.08
N GLU A 136 -8.70 -2.31 1.05
CA GLU A 136 -9.46 -1.51 0.09
C GLU A 136 -9.16 0.00 0.24
N ILE A 137 -9.14 0.50 1.49
CA ILE A 137 -8.83 1.91 1.77
C ILE A 137 -7.37 2.20 1.43
N ALA A 138 -6.44 1.35 1.85
CA ALA A 138 -5.02 1.49 1.55
C ALA A 138 -4.74 1.47 0.04
N ARG A 139 -5.48 0.67 -0.74
CA ARG A 139 -5.45 0.63 -2.20
C ARG A 139 -5.72 1.99 -2.82
N GLN A 140 -6.72 2.72 -2.32
CA GLN A 140 -7.09 4.05 -2.83
C GLN A 140 -6.01 5.12 -2.59
N GLY A 141 -5.14 4.91 -1.62
CA GLY A 141 -3.94 5.73 -1.43
C GLY A 141 -2.80 5.33 -2.37
N SER A 142 -2.50 4.04 -2.40
CA SER A 142 -1.50 3.44 -3.29
C SER A 142 -1.86 1.97 -3.49
N GLY A 143 -1.98 1.51 -4.75
CA GLY A 143 -2.38 0.13 -5.03
C GLY A 143 -1.55 -0.91 -4.27
N SER A 144 -0.24 -0.77 -4.24
CA SER A 144 0.65 -1.67 -3.50
C SER A 144 0.53 -1.57 -1.98
N ALA A 145 -0.06 -0.48 -1.44
CA ALA A 145 -0.27 -0.34 0.00
C ALA A 145 -1.28 -1.36 0.55
N SER A 146 -2.23 -1.79 -0.28
CA SER A 146 -3.16 -2.87 0.09
C SER A 146 -2.45 -4.10 0.64
N ARG A 147 -1.28 -4.45 0.06
CA ARG A 147 -0.50 -5.62 0.47
C ARG A 147 0.39 -5.37 1.69
N SER A 148 0.81 -4.12 1.95
CA SER A 148 1.58 -3.76 3.16
C SER A 148 0.74 -3.67 4.44
N ILE A 149 -0.59 -3.76 4.34
CA ILE A 149 -1.49 -3.87 5.50
C ILE A 149 -1.26 -5.18 6.24
N TYR A 150 -0.90 -6.24 5.52
CA TYR A 150 -0.67 -7.58 6.04
C TYR A 150 0.81 -7.95 6.02
N GLY A 151 1.20 -8.88 6.89
CA GLY A 151 2.54 -9.48 6.90
C GLY A 151 2.60 -10.75 6.07
N GLY A 152 3.80 -11.27 5.84
CA GLY A 152 4.02 -12.53 5.11
C GLY A 152 3.75 -12.42 3.62
N PHE A 153 3.17 -13.46 3.05
CA PHE A 153 2.80 -13.53 1.63
C PHE A 153 1.38 -13.01 1.45
N VAL A 154 1.21 -12.04 0.58
CA VAL A 154 -0.06 -11.33 0.41
C VAL A 154 -0.48 -11.34 -1.06
N HIS A 155 -1.69 -11.82 -1.31
CA HIS A 155 -2.36 -11.78 -2.61
C HIS A 155 -3.33 -10.60 -2.63
N TRP A 156 -3.22 -9.73 -3.64
CA TRP A 156 -4.19 -8.70 -3.94
C TRP A 156 -4.94 -9.07 -5.21
N THR A 157 -6.24 -9.32 -5.07
CA THR A 157 -7.14 -9.67 -6.15
C THR A 157 -7.51 -8.43 -6.96
N ALA A 158 -7.45 -8.53 -8.28
CA ALA A 158 -7.88 -7.43 -9.14
C ALA A 158 -9.36 -7.11 -8.99
N GLY A 159 -10.17 -8.14 -8.76
CA GLY A 159 -11.61 -8.04 -8.73
C GLY A 159 -12.23 -7.75 -10.10
N ILE A 160 -13.54 -7.83 -10.18
CA ILE A 160 -14.34 -7.56 -11.39
C ILE A 160 -15.34 -6.43 -11.20
N ASN A 161 -15.70 -6.13 -9.94
CA ASN A 161 -16.68 -5.10 -9.62
C ASN A 161 -16.18 -3.71 -10.02
N LYS A 162 -17.07 -2.91 -10.56
CA LYS A 162 -16.74 -1.54 -11.00
C LYS A 162 -16.45 -0.61 -9.82
N ASP A 163 -17.07 -0.85 -8.67
CA ASP A 163 -16.85 -0.11 -7.41
C ASP A 163 -15.59 -0.55 -6.67
N GLY A 164 -14.98 -1.69 -7.08
CA GLY A 164 -13.76 -2.24 -6.48
C GLY A 164 -13.94 -2.87 -5.11
N SER A 165 -15.17 -3.18 -4.70
CA SER A 165 -15.48 -3.83 -3.42
C SER A 165 -14.84 -5.21 -3.26
N ASP A 166 -14.57 -5.90 -4.38
CA ASP A 166 -13.91 -7.21 -4.46
C ASP A 166 -12.39 -7.13 -4.72
N SER A 167 -11.85 -5.93 -4.92
CA SER A 167 -10.41 -5.73 -5.12
C SER A 167 -9.71 -5.51 -3.79
N ILE A 168 -9.50 -6.59 -3.07
CA ILE A 168 -8.95 -6.65 -1.70
C ILE A 168 -7.68 -7.46 -1.63
N ALA A 169 -6.87 -7.22 -0.60
CA ALA A 169 -5.67 -8.00 -0.32
C ALA A 169 -5.92 -8.99 0.82
N GLN A 170 -5.36 -10.18 0.72
CA GLN A 170 -5.46 -11.24 1.72
C GLN A 170 -4.09 -11.87 1.97
N GLN A 171 -3.79 -12.16 3.23
CA GLN A 171 -2.62 -12.95 3.59
C GLN A 171 -2.85 -14.40 3.15
N ILE A 172 -1.95 -14.95 2.33
CA ILE A 172 -2.00 -16.34 1.86
C ILE A 172 -1.03 -17.25 2.60
N ALA A 173 -0.01 -16.68 3.24
CA ALA A 173 0.85 -17.38 4.18
C ALA A 173 1.47 -16.38 5.18
N PRO A 174 1.63 -16.74 6.46
CA PRO A 174 2.23 -15.86 7.47
C PRO A 174 3.75 -15.73 7.25
N LYS A 175 4.38 -14.75 7.92
CA LYS A 175 5.83 -14.52 7.82
C LYS A 175 6.67 -15.71 8.33
N GLU A 176 6.12 -16.47 9.25
CA GLU A 176 6.74 -17.67 9.83
C GLU A 176 6.76 -18.84 8.83
N HIS A 177 6.01 -18.75 7.74
CA HIS A 177 5.98 -19.79 6.71
C HIS A 177 7.34 -19.98 6.03
N TRP A 178 8.06 -18.88 5.81
CA TRP A 178 9.40 -18.95 5.19
C TRP A 178 10.35 -17.92 5.83
N PRO A 179 10.81 -18.15 7.06
CA PRO A 179 11.62 -17.19 7.83
C PRO A 179 13.02 -16.96 7.25
N GLU A 180 13.54 -17.89 6.44
CA GLU A 180 14.85 -17.80 5.80
C GLU A 180 14.85 -16.93 4.53
N MET A 181 13.67 -16.63 3.97
CA MET A 181 13.57 -15.82 2.75
C MET A 181 14.19 -14.44 2.96
N ARG A 182 15.04 -14.04 2.03
CA ARG A 182 15.69 -12.73 1.99
C ARG A 182 15.49 -12.07 0.63
N ALA A 183 15.38 -10.75 0.63
CA ALA A 183 15.40 -9.95 -0.58
C ALA A 183 16.68 -9.10 -0.60
N ILE A 184 17.50 -9.24 -1.65
CA ILE A 184 18.64 -8.38 -1.89
C ILE A 184 18.21 -7.29 -2.84
N ILE A 185 18.40 -6.02 -2.45
CA ILE A 185 18.03 -4.86 -3.24
C ILE A 185 19.31 -4.16 -3.72
N LEU A 186 19.56 -4.22 -5.03
CA LEU A 186 20.67 -3.54 -5.66
C LEU A 186 20.22 -2.14 -6.10
N VAL A 187 20.75 -1.10 -5.46
CA VAL A 187 20.42 0.29 -5.76
C VAL A 187 21.45 0.84 -6.73
N VAL A 188 21.12 0.86 -8.02
CA VAL A 188 21.98 1.40 -9.08
C VAL A 188 21.95 2.93 -9.12
N ASN A 189 20.76 3.51 -8.86
CA ASN A 189 20.57 4.95 -8.85
C ASN A 189 19.55 5.34 -7.78
N ALA A 190 19.90 6.26 -6.90
CA ALA A 190 19.04 6.78 -5.83
C ALA A 190 18.28 8.06 -6.23
N SER A 191 18.45 8.57 -7.44
CA SER A 191 17.77 9.77 -7.91
C SER A 191 16.30 9.51 -8.25
N LYS A 192 15.51 10.57 -8.29
CA LYS A 192 14.09 10.51 -8.65
C LYS A 192 13.93 10.04 -10.10
N LYS A 193 13.02 9.09 -10.34
CA LYS A 193 12.69 8.61 -11.68
C LYS A 193 12.12 9.73 -12.55
N GLU A 194 12.55 9.82 -13.80
CA GLU A 194 12.02 10.77 -14.79
C GLU A 194 10.54 10.51 -15.08
N VAL A 195 10.17 9.24 -15.23
CA VAL A 195 8.78 8.82 -15.46
C VAL A 195 8.21 8.18 -14.19
N SER A 196 7.14 8.76 -13.69
CA SER A 196 6.44 8.19 -12.52
C SER A 196 5.84 6.81 -12.85
N SER A 197 5.73 5.94 -11.85
CA SER A 197 5.09 4.62 -12.02
C SER A 197 3.65 4.75 -12.53
N THR A 198 2.91 5.78 -12.12
CA THR A 198 1.55 6.05 -12.61
C THR A 198 1.54 6.29 -14.12
N LYS A 199 2.38 7.20 -14.62
CA LYS A 199 2.48 7.49 -16.04
C LYS A 199 2.97 6.28 -16.85
N GLY A 200 3.96 5.55 -16.32
CA GLY A 200 4.45 4.32 -16.94
C GLY A 200 3.36 3.25 -17.06
N MET A 201 2.55 3.05 -16.02
CA MET A 201 1.42 2.11 -16.05
C MET A 201 0.38 2.50 -17.08
N GLN A 202 0.00 3.79 -17.15
CA GLN A 202 -0.97 4.31 -18.13
C GLN A 202 -0.51 4.04 -19.57
N LEU A 203 0.74 4.39 -19.88
CA LEU A 203 1.30 4.14 -21.20
C LEU A 203 1.33 2.65 -21.53
N SER A 204 1.77 1.80 -20.59
CA SER A 204 1.84 0.35 -20.82
C SER A 204 0.47 -0.26 -21.11
N VAL A 205 -0.59 0.18 -20.42
CA VAL A 205 -1.96 -0.31 -20.66
C VAL A 205 -2.44 0.02 -22.09
N ILE A 206 -2.06 1.19 -22.60
CA ILE A 206 -2.50 1.65 -23.92
C ILE A 206 -1.65 1.04 -25.06
N THR A 207 -0.34 0.86 -24.84
CA THR A 207 0.60 0.57 -25.93
C THR A 207 1.19 -0.82 -25.92
N SER A 208 1.11 -1.57 -24.82
CA SER A 208 1.82 -2.85 -24.69
C SER A 208 0.92 -4.06 -24.89
N SER A 209 1.02 -4.69 -26.06
CA SER A 209 0.40 -6.00 -26.33
C SER A 209 0.91 -7.11 -25.40
N LEU A 210 2.19 -7.02 -25.00
CA LEU A 210 2.78 -7.94 -24.02
C LEU A 210 2.12 -7.83 -22.64
N LEU A 211 1.75 -6.61 -22.21
CA LEU A 211 1.01 -6.45 -20.97
C LEU A 211 -0.36 -7.12 -21.05
N ASN A 212 -1.08 -6.96 -22.15
CA ASN A 212 -2.38 -7.59 -22.35
C ASN A 212 -2.27 -9.12 -22.32
N TYR A 213 -1.30 -9.69 -23.03
CA TYR A 213 -1.04 -11.14 -23.00
C TYR A 213 -0.68 -11.62 -21.59
N ARG A 214 0.21 -10.90 -20.89
CA ARG A 214 0.62 -11.20 -19.51
C ARG A 214 -0.57 -11.23 -18.56
N THR A 215 -1.43 -10.23 -18.60
CA THR A 215 -2.56 -10.10 -17.66
C THR A 215 -3.61 -11.19 -17.88
N SER A 216 -3.87 -11.57 -19.14
CA SER A 216 -4.91 -12.53 -19.49
C SER A 216 -4.46 -13.98 -19.40
N ASN A 217 -3.18 -14.28 -19.68
CA ASN A 217 -2.70 -15.67 -19.82
C ASN A 217 -1.69 -16.06 -18.73
N ILE A 218 -0.73 -15.19 -18.44
CA ILE A 218 0.39 -15.56 -17.56
C ILE A 218 0.02 -15.39 -16.09
N VAL A 219 -0.52 -14.24 -15.71
CA VAL A 219 -0.80 -13.92 -14.30
C VAL A 219 -1.78 -14.92 -13.66
N PRO A 220 -2.92 -15.29 -14.27
CA PRO A 220 -3.85 -16.24 -13.65
C PRO A 220 -3.19 -17.59 -13.36
N ALA A 221 -2.40 -18.12 -14.29
CA ALA A 221 -1.67 -19.38 -14.12
C ALA A 221 -0.64 -19.29 -12.98
N ARG A 222 0.14 -18.20 -12.93
CA ARG A 222 1.15 -17.97 -11.89
C ARG A 222 0.52 -17.78 -10.51
N VAL A 223 -0.57 -17.03 -10.39
CA VAL A 223 -1.32 -16.86 -9.14
C VAL A 223 -1.83 -18.20 -8.63
N LYS A 224 -2.44 -19.01 -9.51
CA LYS A 224 -2.90 -20.37 -9.17
C LYS A 224 -1.75 -21.23 -8.68
N SER A 225 -0.63 -21.24 -9.40
CA SER A 225 0.56 -22.01 -9.05
C SER A 225 1.11 -21.62 -7.67
N ILE A 226 1.31 -20.32 -7.41
CA ILE A 226 1.81 -19.87 -6.11
C ILE A 226 0.84 -20.20 -4.98
N LYS A 227 -0.45 -19.99 -5.16
CA LYS A 227 -1.47 -20.27 -4.10
C LYS A 227 -1.57 -21.76 -3.77
N SER A 228 -1.45 -22.64 -4.75
CA SER A 228 -1.49 -24.08 -4.53
C SER A 228 -0.17 -24.66 -4.01
N ASN A 229 0.96 -24.01 -4.28
CA ASN A 229 2.30 -24.48 -4.00
C ASN A 229 3.16 -23.43 -3.25
N ILE A 230 2.59 -22.72 -2.27
CA ILE A 230 3.42 -21.97 -1.32
C ILE A 230 4.20 -22.98 -0.47
N ARG A 231 5.19 -23.62 -1.08
CA ARG A 231 6.16 -24.49 -0.43
C ARG A 231 7.45 -23.70 -0.20
N LYS A 232 8.25 -24.13 0.77
CA LYS A 232 9.61 -23.61 0.99
C LYS A 232 10.58 -24.12 -0.07
N ASP A 233 10.15 -24.10 -1.31
CA ASP A 233 10.90 -24.53 -2.48
C ASP A 233 11.11 -23.31 -3.38
N PHE A 234 12.34 -22.83 -3.40
CA PHE A 234 12.71 -21.61 -4.12
C PHE A 234 12.59 -21.77 -5.63
N GLU A 235 12.91 -22.95 -6.18
CA GLU A 235 12.81 -23.20 -7.62
C GLU A 235 11.37 -23.18 -8.11
N THR A 236 10.45 -23.78 -7.34
CA THR A 236 9.01 -23.75 -7.66
C THR A 236 8.38 -22.39 -7.44
N PHE A 237 8.93 -21.58 -6.51
CA PHE A 237 8.41 -20.23 -6.20
C PHE A 237 8.83 -19.21 -7.26
N CYS A 238 9.97 -19.31 -7.88
CA CYS A 238 10.49 -18.42 -8.93
C CYS A 238 10.05 -18.85 -10.32
#